data_423bb6ca11aae8d439a29ed57fe5f9c7
#
_entry.id   423bb6ca11aae8d439a29ed57fe5f9c7
#
_cell.length_a   1.000
_cell.length_b   1.000
_cell.length_c   1.000
_cell.angle_alpha   90.00
_cell.angle_beta   90.00
_cell.angle_gamma   90.00
#
_symmetry.space_group_name_H-M   'P 1'
#
loop_
_entity.id
_entity.type
_entity.pdbx_description
1 polymer ?
#
loop_
_entity_poly.entity_id
_entity_poly.type
_entity_poly.pdbx_seq_one_letter_code
_entity_poly.pdbx_strand_id
1 'polypeptide(L)'
;MVTITAREDIEQALANPDLVPLPAEGGPEGSMAWLRATVARFAHGEVHARRRAYVEAELARIDGDALRRLAAGTDGDDRTRILRSLARAMDLPELDEAAVKALLTVAANYFGGEDPAADDAVRLLLPLMRTADPEQAANRIGILVQACDATAALIGGARDASGDVHQALRANPPVQVMRRTAIVATRVGDTAIAQGEPVLLEVGPLGLAFGHGPRVCPGRSLALALAEGALEGR
;
A
#
# COMPACT_ATOMS: atom_id res chain seq x y z
N MET A 1 23.22 0.50 8.10
CA MET A 1 22.11 0.18 7.14
C MET A 1 22.70 -0.74 6.08
N VAL A 2 22.13 -1.91 5.92
CA VAL A 2 22.49 -2.91 4.90
C VAL A 2 21.68 -2.66 3.64
N THR A 3 22.30 -2.72 2.45
CA THR A 3 21.60 -2.70 1.16
C THR A 3 21.78 -4.05 0.48
N ILE A 4 20.69 -4.66 0.02
CA ILE A 4 20.65 -5.94 -0.68
C ILE A 4 20.16 -5.72 -2.11
N THR A 5 20.90 -6.24 -3.09
CA THR A 5 20.66 -6.01 -4.53
C THR A 5 20.51 -7.32 -5.31
N ALA A 6 21.06 -8.45 -4.81
CA ALA A 6 20.92 -9.74 -5.48
C ALA A 6 19.48 -10.29 -5.36
N ARG A 7 18.92 -10.81 -6.45
CA ARG A 7 17.54 -11.30 -6.50
C ARG A 7 17.25 -12.35 -5.42
N GLU A 8 18.09 -13.38 -5.32
CA GLU A 8 17.91 -14.50 -4.39
C GLU A 8 17.91 -14.00 -2.94
N ASP A 9 18.82 -13.09 -2.60
CA ASP A 9 18.91 -12.49 -1.27
C ASP A 9 17.70 -11.59 -0.98
N ILE A 10 17.19 -10.84 -1.97
CA ILE A 10 15.98 -10.02 -1.81
C ILE A 10 14.75 -10.91 -1.59
N GLU A 11 14.59 -11.98 -2.36
CA GLU A 11 13.50 -12.94 -2.18
C GLU A 11 13.57 -13.61 -0.81
N GLN A 12 14.78 -14.02 -0.37
CA GLN A 12 15.01 -14.54 0.98
C GLN A 12 14.65 -13.48 2.06
N ALA A 13 15.11 -12.24 1.91
CA ALA A 13 14.81 -11.16 2.84
C ALA A 13 13.33 -10.84 2.93
N LEU A 14 12.61 -10.84 1.80
CA LEU A 14 11.17 -10.59 1.74
C LEU A 14 10.34 -11.74 2.36
N ALA A 15 10.85 -12.96 2.33
CA ALA A 15 10.25 -14.13 2.95
C ALA A 15 10.64 -14.32 4.43
N ASN A 16 11.69 -13.64 4.89
CA ASN A 16 12.20 -13.80 6.25
C ASN A 16 11.24 -13.16 7.28
N PRO A 17 10.70 -13.94 8.25
CA PRO A 17 9.77 -13.42 9.26
C PRO A 17 10.42 -12.42 10.23
N ASP A 18 11.75 -12.44 10.36
CA ASP A 18 12.51 -11.54 11.24
C ASP A 18 12.83 -10.18 10.59
N LEU A 19 12.62 -10.07 9.27
CA LEU A 19 12.78 -8.83 8.51
C LEU A 19 11.40 -8.23 8.19
N VAL A 20 10.95 -7.31 9.03
CA VAL A 20 9.61 -6.73 8.95
C VAL A 20 9.66 -5.26 8.50
N PRO A 21 8.59 -4.68 7.96
CA PRO A 21 8.46 -3.23 7.89
C PRO A 21 8.65 -2.63 9.28
N LEU A 22 9.24 -1.43 9.37
CA LEU A 22 9.45 -0.79 10.67
C LEU A 22 8.14 -0.80 11.46
N PRO A 23 8.12 -1.46 12.65
CA PRO A 23 6.92 -1.48 13.47
C PRO A 23 6.50 -0.06 13.86
N ALA A 24 5.20 0.19 13.90
CA ALA A 24 4.67 1.47 14.31
C ALA A 24 4.37 1.47 15.81
N GLU A 25 4.72 2.55 16.47
CA GLU A 25 4.29 2.80 17.85
C GLU A 25 2.79 3.12 17.87
N GLY A 26 2.10 2.67 18.92
CA GLY A 26 0.68 2.94 19.11
C GLY A 26 0.42 4.38 19.55
N GLY A 27 -0.84 4.79 19.43
CA GLY A 27 -1.32 6.10 19.86
C GLY A 27 -2.82 6.09 20.19
N PRO A 28 -3.41 7.22 20.55
CA PRO A 28 -4.85 7.34 20.75
C PRO A 28 -5.64 6.98 19.48
N GLU A 29 -6.77 6.31 19.64
CA GLU A 29 -7.66 5.97 18.51
C GLU A 29 -7.99 7.22 17.68
N GLY A 30 -7.92 7.06 16.36
CA GLY A 30 -8.12 8.17 15.42
C GLY A 30 -6.87 9.03 15.17
N SER A 31 -5.71 8.68 15.75
CA SER A 31 -4.43 9.29 15.38
C SER A 31 -3.72 8.54 14.26
N MET A 32 -2.77 9.19 13.59
CA MET A 32 -1.88 8.52 12.62
C MET A 32 -1.03 7.42 13.25
N ALA A 33 -0.58 7.61 14.49
CA ALA A 33 0.17 6.60 15.23
C ALA A 33 -0.70 5.36 15.46
N TRP A 34 -1.95 5.55 15.91
CA TRP A 34 -2.92 4.45 16.04
C TRP A 34 -3.19 3.77 14.70
N LEU A 35 -3.44 4.54 13.64
CA LEU A 35 -3.70 3.97 12.31
C LEU A 35 -2.54 3.07 11.85
N ARG A 36 -1.30 3.57 11.92
CA ARG A 36 -0.12 2.78 11.57
C ARG A 36 0.02 1.52 12.42
N ALA A 37 -0.20 1.61 13.73
CA ALA A 37 -0.11 0.45 14.64
C ALA A 37 -1.26 -0.55 14.43
N THR A 38 -2.37 -0.15 13.80
CA THR A 38 -3.59 -0.96 13.66
C THR A 38 -3.70 -1.63 12.28
N VAL A 39 -3.03 -1.13 11.25
CA VAL A 39 -3.08 -1.74 9.92
C VAL A 39 -2.19 -2.98 9.77
N ALA A 40 -2.52 -3.86 8.80
CA ALA A 40 -1.72 -5.04 8.46
C ALA A 40 -0.29 -4.67 8.03
N ARG A 41 -0.09 -3.54 7.36
CA ARG A 41 1.17 -3.13 6.73
C ARG A 41 2.35 -3.09 7.69
N PHE A 42 2.15 -2.60 8.91
CA PHE A 42 3.20 -2.44 9.93
C PHE A 42 3.18 -3.51 11.03
N ALA A 43 2.18 -4.40 11.02
CA ALA A 43 2.11 -5.51 11.95
C ALA A 43 3.08 -6.65 11.57
N HIS A 44 3.39 -7.53 12.52
CA HIS A 44 4.19 -8.74 12.30
C HIS A 44 3.61 -9.93 13.08
N GLY A 45 4.13 -11.14 12.83
CA GLY A 45 3.67 -12.36 13.48
C GLY A 45 2.18 -12.65 13.25
N GLU A 46 1.51 -13.20 14.25
CA GLU A 46 0.09 -13.59 14.19
C GLU A 46 -0.84 -12.40 13.95
N VAL A 47 -0.51 -11.22 14.50
CA VAL A 47 -1.29 -10.00 14.28
C VAL A 47 -1.28 -9.61 12.80
N HIS A 48 -0.11 -9.70 12.15
CA HIS A 48 -0.02 -9.49 10.71
C HIS A 48 -0.86 -10.51 9.93
N ALA A 49 -0.74 -11.81 10.26
CA ALA A 49 -1.47 -12.86 9.56
C ALA A 49 -2.99 -12.64 9.62
N ARG A 50 -3.52 -12.33 10.80
CA ARG A 50 -4.96 -12.06 11.02
C ARG A 50 -5.43 -10.82 10.24
N ARG A 51 -4.71 -9.70 10.36
CA ARG A 51 -5.06 -8.46 9.65
C ARG A 51 -4.91 -8.60 8.14
N ARG A 52 -3.90 -9.33 7.71
CA ARG A 52 -3.66 -9.64 6.29
C ARG A 52 -4.81 -10.45 5.71
N ALA A 53 -5.29 -11.48 6.40
CA ALA A 53 -6.43 -12.28 5.97
C ALA A 53 -7.69 -11.41 5.79
N TYR A 54 -7.92 -10.44 6.69
CA TYR A 54 -9.00 -9.47 6.52
C TYR A 54 -8.84 -8.63 5.26
N VAL A 55 -7.64 -8.05 5.02
CA VAL A 55 -7.36 -7.25 3.82
C VAL A 55 -7.56 -8.08 2.54
N GLU A 56 -7.08 -9.32 2.52
CA GLU A 56 -7.24 -10.23 1.39
C GLU A 56 -8.72 -10.57 1.13
N ALA A 57 -9.49 -10.80 2.18
CA ALA A 57 -10.94 -11.04 2.07
C ALA A 57 -11.69 -9.82 1.52
N GLU A 58 -11.35 -8.60 1.94
CA GLU A 58 -11.93 -7.36 1.39
C GLU A 58 -11.61 -7.20 -0.10
N LEU A 59 -10.33 -7.40 -0.48
CA LEU A 59 -9.90 -7.26 -1.88
C LEU A 59 -10.45 -8.37 -2.79
N ALA A 60 -10.62 -9.58 -2.28
CA ALA A 60 -11.19 -10.71 -3.04
C ALA A 60 -12.65 -10.51 -3.46
N ARG A 61 -13.38 -9.59 -2.81
CA ARG A 61 -14.76 -9.23 -3.17
C ARG A 61 -14.85 -8.30 -4.37
N ILE A 62 -13.73 -7.69 -4.76
CA ILE A 62 -13.69 -6.70 -5.83
C ILE A 62 -13.46 -7.40 -7.17
N ASP A 63 -14.40 -7.24 -8.08
CA ASP A 63 -14.25 -7.65 -9.47
C ASP A 63 -13.31 -6.67 -10.21
N GLY A 64 -12.21 -7.20 -10.76
CA GLY A 64 -11.18 -6.39 -11.42
C GLY A 64 -11.69 -5.67 -12.67
N ASP A 65 -12.56 -6.32 -13.48
CA ASP A 65 -13.12 -5.71 -14.68
C ASP A 65 -14.13 -4.61 -14.33
N ALA A 66 -14.92 -4.81 -13.28
CA ALA A 66 -15.81 -3.77 -12.76
C ALA A 66 -14.99 -2.57 -12.24
N LEU A 67 -13.91 -2.81 -11.51
CA LEU A 67 -13.02 -1.77 -11.01
C LEU A 67 -12.36 -0.98 -12.15
N ARG A 68 -11.91 -1.66 -13.22
CA ARG A 68 -11.38 -1.03 -14.43
C ARG A 68 -12.40 -0.11 -15.08
N ARG A 69 -13.65 -0.56 -15.25
CA ARG A 69 -14.74 0.28 -15.78
C ARG A 69 -15.05 1.48 -14.88
N LEU A 70 -15.03 1.30 -13.56
CA LEU A 70 -15.18 2.40 -12.59
C LEU A 70 -14.06 3.43 -12.77
N ALA A 71 -12.81 2.98 -12.87
CA ALA A 71 -11.68 3.87 -13.06
C ALA A 71 -11.74 4.64 -14.40
N ALA A 72 -12.20 4.00 -15.47
CA ALA A 72 -12.41 4.64 -16.77
C ALA A 72 -13.49 5.74 -16.73
N GLY A 73 -14.58 5.51 -15.96
CA GLY A 73 -15.71 6.43 -15.87
C GLY A 73 -15.63 7.45 -14.72
N THR A 74 -14.57 7.46 -13.91
CA THR A 74 -14.43 8.39 -12.78
C THR A 74 -13.62 9.61 -13.17
N ASP A 75 -14.14 10.81 -12.93
CA ASP A 75 -13.46 12.08 -13.21
C ASP A 75 -12.44 12.44 -12.10
N GLY A 76 -11.50 13.33 -12.47
CA GLY A 76 -10.49 13.89 -11.58
C GLY A 76 -9.06 13.52 -11.97
N ASP A 77 -8.10 13.96 -11.18
CA ASP A 77 -6.71 13.52 -11.31
C ASP A 77 -6.57 12.02 -10.95
N ASP A 78 -5.40 11.44 -11.24
CA ASP A 78 -5.19 10.00 -11.07
C ASP A 78 -5.40 9.54 -9.62
N ARG A 79 -4.97 10.31 -8.63
CA ARG A 79 -5.15 9.96 -7.22
C ARG A 79 -6.63 9.97 -6.83
N THR A 80 -7.34 11.03 -7.19
CA THR A 80 -8.79 11.16 -6.96
C THR A 80 -9.55 10.03 -7.63
N ARG A 81 -9.23 9.73 -8.89
CA ARG A 81 -9.82 8.65 -9.67
C ARG A 81 -9.62 7.28 -9.00
N ILE A 82 -8.40 6.97 -8.59
CA ILE A 82 -8.06 5.72 -7.88
C ILE A 82 -8.87 5.61 -6.58
N LEU A 83 -8.85 6.65 -5.75
CA LEU A 83 -9.52 6.64 -4.45
C LEU A 83 -11.04 6.48 -4.57
N ARG A 84 -11.69 7.25 -5.45
CA ARG A 84 -13.13 7.16 -5.68
C ARG A 84 -13.55 5.82 -6.28
N SER A 85 -12.82 5.33 -7.26
CA SER A 85 -13.13 4.05 -7.91
C SER A 85 -12.98 2.88 -6.94
N LEU A 86 -11.90 2.86 -6.16
CA LEU A 86 -11.65 1.81 -5.18
C LEU A 86 -12.67 1.87 -4.03
N ALA A 87 -12.99 3.05 -3.52
CA ALA A 87 -14.01 3.22 -2.49
C ALA A 87 -15.38 2.70 -2.94
N ARG A 88 -15.81 3.02 -4.17
CA ARG A 88 -17.04 2.48 -4.77
C ARG A 88 -16.99 0.95 -4.87
N ALA A 89 -15.87 0.38 -5.33
CA ALA A 89 -15.70 -1.07 -5.42
C ALA A 89 -15.70 -1.78 -4.06
N MET A 90 -15.37 -1.06 -2.98
CA MET A 90 -15.44 -1.51 -1.59
C MET A 90 -16.81 -1.26 -0.92
N ASP A 91 -17.83 -0.83 -1.67
CA ASP A 91 -19.16 -0.44 -1.15
C ASP A 91 -19.10 0.66 -0.08
N LEU A 92 -18.10 1.54 -0.12
CA LEU A 92 -17.99 2.70 0.76
C LEU A 92 -18.86 3.87 0.23
N PRO A 93 -19.16 4.88 1.07
CA PRO A 93 -19.86 6.08 0.63
C PRO A 93 -19.10 6.79 -0.49
N GLU A 94 -19.81 7.57 -1.30
CA GLU A 94 -19.18 8.47 -2.26
C GLU A 94 -18.20 9.41 -1.53
N LEU A 95 -16.96 9.44 -2.01
CA LEU A 95 -15.93 10.31 -1.44
C LEU A 95 -16.10 11.73 -2.00
N ASP A 96 -16.52 12.65 -1.15
CA ASP A 96 -16.48 14.06 -1.44
C ASP A 96 -15.04 14.63 -1.45
N GLU A 97 -14.88 15.90 -1.75
CA GLU A 97 -13.56 16.55 -1.80
C GLU A 97 -12.85 16.54 -0.44
N ALA A 98 -13.61 16.64 0.67
CA ALA A 98 -13.03 16.60 2.01
C ALA A 98 -12.48 15.21 2.35
N ALA A 99 -13.20 14.15 2.01
CA ALA A 99 -12.75 12.77 2.20
C ALA A 99 -11.54 12.43 1.32
N VAL A 100 -11.53 12.85 0.05
CA VAL A 100 -10.37 12.68 -0.84
C VAL A 100 -9.15 13.42 -0.27
N LYS A 101 -9.30 14.69 0.13
CA LYS A 101 -8.21 15.45 0.75
C LYS A 101 -7.70 14.77 2.02
N ALA A 102 -8.58 14.25 2.86
CA ALA A 102 -8.19 13.53 4.08
C ALA A 102 -7.38 12.27 3.74
N LEU A 103 -7.80 11.47 2.75
CA LEU A 103 -7.04 10.30 2.29
C LEU A 103 -5.66 10.68 1.76
N LEU A 104 -5.54 11.76 1.00
CA LEU A 104 -4.24 12.25 0.50
C LEU A 104 -3.34 12.74 1.64
N THR A 105 -3.90 13.40 2.66
CA THR A 105 -3.17 13.81 3.86
C THR A 105 -2.66 12.59 4.63
N VAL A 106 -3.49 11.56 4.81
CA VAL A 106 -3.08 10.30 5.43
C VAL A 106 -2.01 9.61 4.59
N ALA A 107 -2.14 9.56 3.26
CA ALA A 107 -1.16 8.94 2.37
C ALA A 107 0.22 9.60 2.49
N ALA A 108 0.28 10.93 2.50
CA ALA A 108 1.52 11.70 2.64
C ALA A 108 2.23 11.42 3.98
N ASN A 109 1.49 11.05 5.02
CA ASN A 109 2.01 10.77 6.35
C ASN A 109 2.13 9.27 6.67
N TYR A 110 1.74 8.38 5.76
CA TYR A 110 1.59 6.95 6.05
C TYR A 110 2.91 6.24 6.37
N PHE A 111 4.00 6.59 5.69
CA PHE A 111 5.32 5.98 5.86
C PHE A 111 6.28 6.77 6.77
N GLY A 112 5.78 7.72 7.48
CA GLY A 112 6.51 8.63 8.33
C GLY A 112 6.19 10.08 7.94
N GLY A 113 5.75 10.86 8.84
CA GLY A 113 5.34 12.24 8.69
C GLY A 113 4.69 12.67 9.99
N GLU A 114 4.76 13.94 10.30
CA GLU A 114 4.29 14.51 11.56
C GLU A 114 3.36 15.70 11.31
N ASP A 115 2.60 15.67 10.20
CA ASP A 115 1.60 16.70 9.94
C ASP A 115 0.44 16.57 10.96
N PRO A 116 0.21 17.56 11.81
CA PRO A 116 -0.88 17.53 12.80
C PRO A 116 -2.26 17.35 12.16
N ALA A 117 -2.45 17.79 10.91
CA ALA A 117 -3.70 17.62 10.18
C ALA A 117 -3.99 16.14 9.83
N ALA A 118 -3.01 15.25 9.91
CA ALA A 118 -3.19 13.85 9.59
C ALA A 118 -4.07 13.12 10.63
N ASP A 119 -4.01 13.50 11.89
CA ASP A 119 -4.88 12.96 12.94
C ASP A 119 -6.34 13.34 12.70
N ASP A 120 -6.61 14.61 12.33
CA ASP A 120 -7.96 15.05 11.99
C ASP A 120 -8.47 14.34 10.74
N ALA A 121 -7.59 14.10 9.76
CA ALA A 121 -7.92 13.35 8.56
C ALA A 121 -8.32 11.90 8.89
N VAL A 122 -7.60 11.20 9.78
CA VAL A 122 -7.97 9.85 10.22
C VAL A 122 -9.35 9.86 10.89
N ARG A 123 -9.60 10.80 11.82
CA ARG A 123 -10.89 10.94 12.50
C ARG A 123 -12.06 11.19 11.54
N LEU A 124 -11.85 12.00 10.51
CA LEU A 124 -12.84 12.24 9.45
C LEU A 124 -13.16 10.98 8.66
N LEU A 125 -12.16 10.14 8.38
CA LEU A 125 -12.31 8.95 7.54
C LEU A 125 -12.97 7.78 8.25
N LEU A 126 -12.75 7.60 9.57
CA LEU A 126 -13.26 6.46 10.32
C LEU A 126 -14.76 6.18 10.12
N PRO A 127 -15.67 7.16 10.26
CA PRO A 127 -17.11 6.93 10.08
C PRO A 127 -17.50 6.55 8.64
N LEU A 128 -16.68 6.87 7.66
CA LEU A 128 -16.92 6.53 6.25
C LEU A 128 -16.62 5.06 5.94
N MET A 129 -15.93 4.34 6.82
CA MET A 129 -15.48 2.96 6.57
C MET A 129 -16.58 1.90 6.75
N ARG A 130 -17.80 2.26 7.09
CA ARG A 130 -18.96 1.37 7.19
C ARG A 130 -18.74 0.09 7.99
N THR A 131 -18.05 0.21 9.12
CA THR A 131 -17.84 -0.86 10.09
C THR A 131 -17.75 -0.29 11.49
N ALA A 132 -18.24 -1.05 12.47
CA ALA A 132 -18.13 -0.68 13.88
C ALA A 132 -16.81 -1.19 14.52
N ASP A 133 -16.05 -2.02 13.79
CA ASP A 133 -14.75 -2.52 14.24
C ASP A 133 -13.64 -1.54 13.85
N PRO A 134 -12.98 -0.89 14.82
CA PRO A 134 -11.93 0.09 14.54
C PRO A 134 -10.74 -0.51 13.76
N GLU A 135 -10.40 -1.79 14.00
CA GLU A 135 -9.32 -2.44 13.28
C GLU A 135 -9.67 -2.66 11.80
N GLN A 136 -10.92 -3.04 11.51
CA GLN A 136 -11.39 -3.14 10.14
C GLN A 136 -11.42 -1.78 9.45
N ALA A 137 -11.90 -0.73 10.15
CA ALA A 137 -11.90 0.63 9.63
C ALA A 137 -10.49 1.10 9.27
N ALA A 138 -9.52 0.89 10.17
CA ALA A 138 -8.12 1.21 9.91
C ALA A 138 -7.56 0.49 8.68
N ASN A 139 -7.85 -0.82 8.52
CA ASN A 139 -7.36 -1.57 7.37
C ASN A 139 -8.03 -1.15 6.06
N ARG A 140 -9.31 -0.72 6.06
CA ARG A 140 -9.98 -0.13 4.88
C ARG A 140 -9.34 1.20 4.48
N ILE A 141 -9.05 2.09 5.44
CA ILE A 141 -8.26 3.30 5.18
C ILE A 141 -6.89 2.90 4.61
N GLY A 142 -6.22 1.91 5.21
CA GLY A 142 -4.93 1.41 4.75
C GLY A 142 -4.95 0.88 3.30
N ILE A 143 -6.01 0.20 2.87
CA ILE A 143 -6.21 -0.25 1.47
C ILE A 143 -6.24 0.94 0.52
N LEU A 144 -7.09 1.95 0.80
CA LEU A 144 -7.23 3.15 -0.04
C LEU A 144 -5.92 3.92 -0.14
N VAL A 145 -5.26 4.17 0.98
CA VAL A 145 -4.03 4.94 1.06
C VAL A 145 -2.87 4.26 0.33
N GLN A 146 -2.70 2.95 0.51
CA GLN A 146 -1.61 2.21 -0.14
C GLN A 146 -1.82 2.04 -1.65
N ALA A 147 -3.05 2.05 -2.13
CA ALA A 147 -3.33 2.01 -3.56
C ALA A 147 -3.01 3.34 -4.27
N CYS A 148 -3.01 4.46 -3.57
CA CYS A 148 -3.03 5.80 -4.16
C CYS A 148 -1.76 6.13 -4.95
N ASP A 149 -0.64 6.38 -4.25
CA ASP A 149 0.55 6.99 -4.86
C ASP A 149 1.27 6.07 -5.85
N ALA A 150 1.44 4.78 -5.51
CA ALA A 150 2.12 3.83 -6.38
C ALA A 150 1.33 3.58 -7.67
N THR A 151 -0.01 3.50 -7.60
CA THR A 151 -0.84 3.33 -8.80
C THR A 151 -0.88 4.61 -9.63
N ALA A 152 -0.95 5.80 -9.02
CA ALA A 152 -0.87 7.07 -9.75
C ALA A 152 0.47 7.23 -10.48
N ALA A 153 1.57 6.85 -9.83
CA ALA A 153 2.90 6.86 -10.47
C ALA A 153 3.00 5.85 -11.62
N LEU A 154 2.36 4.67 -11.48
CA LEU A 154 2.29 3.69 -12.57
C LEU A 154 1.50 4.21 -13.76
N ILE A 155 0.37 4.89 -13.54
CA ILE A 155 -0.42 5.54 -14.59
C ILE A 155 0.43 6.61 -15.30
N GLY A 156 1.14 7.46 -14.57
CA GLY A 156 2.04 8.45 -15.13
C GLY A 156 3.11 7.82 -16.02
N GLY A 157 3.83 6.82 -15.50
CA GLY A 157 4.83 6.08 -16.27
C GLY A 157 4.26 5.35 -17.50
N ALA A 158 3.03 4.84 -17.42
CA ALA A 158 2.38 4.21 -18.57
C ALA A 158 2.01 5.23 -19.65
N ARG A 159 1.66 6.46 -19.31
CA ARG A 159 1.46 7.54 -20.30
C ARG A 159 2.72 7.82 -21.09
N ASP A 160 3.87 7.84 -20.42
CA ASP A 160 5.17 8.01 -21.07
C ASP A 160 5.56 6.79 -21.92
N ALA A 161 5.04 5.61 -21.59
CA ALA A 161 5.24 4.33 -22.29
C ALA A 161 4.11 3.99 -23.28
N SER A 162 3.52 4.97 -23.95
CA SER A 162 2.48 4.80 -24.97
C SER A 162 1.20 4.11 -24.47
N GLY A 163 0.90 4.20 -23.18
CA GLY A 163 -0.29 3.63 -22.54
C GLY A 163 -0.16 2.18 -22.08
N ASP A 164 1.02 1.58 -22.19
CA ASP A 164 1.26 0.20 -21.73
C ASP A 164 1.70 0.16 -20.25
N VAL A 165 0.76 -0.21 -19.37
CA VAL A 165 0.99 -0.38 -17.93
C VAL A 165 2.07 -1.41 -17.64
N HIS A 166 2.10 -2.51 -18.39
CA HIS A 166 3.08 -3.58 -18.18
C HIS A 166 4.47 -3.17 -18.64
N GLN A 167 4.56 -2.41 -19.74
CA GLN A 167 5.84 -1.84 -20.18
C GLN A 167 6.38 -0.85 -19.15
N ALA A 168 5.55 0.06 -18.66
CA ALA A 168 5.94 1.01 -17.61
C ALA A 168 6.43 0.29 -16.34
N LEU A 169 5.70 -0.73 -15.90
CA LEU A 169 6.08 -1.54 -14.74
C LEU A 169 7.42 -2.26 -14.91
N ARG A 170 7.77 -2.70 -16.12
CA ARG A 170 9.07 -3.32 -16.39
C ARG A 170 10.19 -2.30 -16.51
N ALA A 171 9.93 -1.15 -17.13
CA ALA A 171 10.95 -0.15 -17.41
C ALA A 171 11.28 0.71 -16.17
N ASN A 172 10.26 1.15 -15.46
CA ASN A 172 10.43 2.02 -14.29
C ASN A 172 9.29 1.79 -13.27
N PRO A 173 9.32 0.69 -12.49
CA PRO A 173 8.28 0.41 -11.51
C PRO A 173 8.20 1.50 -10.43
N PRO A 174 7.01 1.86 -9.94
CA PRO A 174 6.84 2.91 -8.92
C PRO A 174 7.56 2.63 -7.60
N VAL A 175 7.69 1.35 -7.24
CA VAL A 175 8.38 0.93 -6.03
C VAL A 175 9.77 0.42 -6.40
N GLN A 176 10.78 1.26 -6.20
CA GLN A 176 12.18 0.94 -6.48
C GLN A 176 12.85 0.20 -5.33
N VAL A 177 12.49 0.57 -4.10
CA VAL A 177 13.11 0.03 -2.89
C VAL A 177 12.05 -0.35 -1.86
N MET A 178 12.36 -1.37 -1.06
CA MET A 178 11.60 -1.72 0.14
C MET A 178 12.49 -1.68 1.35
N ARG A 179 11.96 -1.14 2.46
CA ARG A 179 12.67 -1.08 3.73
C ARG A 179 12.17 -2.15 4.68
N ARG A 180 13.13 -2.74 5.41
CA ARG A 180 12.87 -3.70 6.49
C ARG A 180 13.71 -3.34 7.70
N THR A 181 13.34 -3.89 8.83
CA THR A 181 14.11 -3.83 10.07
C THR A 181 14.17 -5.23 10.65
N ALA A 182 15.33 -5.64 11.10
CA ALA A 182 15.52 -6.92 11.78
C ALA A 182 14.96 -6.83 13.21
N ILE A 183 13.94 -7.60 13.54
CA ILE A 183 13.37 -7.65 14.91
C ILE A 183 14.21 -8.52 15.85
N VAL A 184 14.99 -9.42 15.29
CA VAL A 184 16.06 -10.20 15.96
C VAL A 184 17.26 -10.26 15.01
N ALA A 185 18.44 -10.58 15.54
CA ALA A 185 19.62 -10.79 14.71
C ALA A 185 19.37 -11.95 13.73
N THR A 186 19.65 -11.75 12.44
CA THR A 186 19.35 -12.70 11.38
C THR A 186 20.41 -12.65 10.27
N ARG A 187 20.22 -13.43 9.20
CA ARG A 187 21.15 -13.49 8.05
C ARG A 187 20.34 -13.57 6.75
N VAL A 188 20.87 -12.93 5.72
CA VAL A 188 20.38 -13.05 4.33
C VAL A 188 21.60 -13.33 3.44
N GLY A 189 21.60 -14.48 2.76
CA GLY A 189 22.80 -14.95 2.10
C GLY A 189 24.00 -14.98 3.06
N ASP A 190 25.11 -14.36 2.68
CA ASP A 190 26.29 -14.22 3.53
C ASP A 190 26.26 -12.98 4.43
N THR A 191 25.24 -12.13 4.33
CA THR A 191 25.14 -10.89 5.08
C THR A 191 24.50 -11.11 6.45
N ALA A 192 25.25 -10.87 7.51
CA ALA A 192 24.72 -10.84 8.89
C ALA A 192 24.05 -9.49 9.13
N ILE A 193 22.87 -9.52 9.77
CA ILE A 193 22.05 -8.33 10.06
C ILE A 193 21.78 -8.33 11.56
N ALA A 194 22.19 -7.27 12.24
CA ALA A 194 21.98 -7.13 13.67
C ALA A 194 20.52 -6.80 14.00
N GLN A 195 20.07 -7.13 15.21
CA GLN A 195 18.77 -6.68 15.71
C GLN A 195 18.66 -5.15 15.67
N GLY A 196 17.52 -4.64 15.20
CA GLY A 196 17.26 -3.22 15.01
C GLY A 196 17.87 -2.62 13.76
N GLU A 197 18.69 -3.39 13.01
CA GLU A 197 19.34 -2.86 11.82
C GLU A 197 18.37 -2.67 10.66
N PRO A 198 18.36 -1.46 10.03
CA PRO A 198 17.57 -1.22 8.84
C PRO A 198 18.21 -1.83 7.60
N VAL A 199 17.38 -2.48 6.79
CA VAL A 199 17.75 -3.12 5.53
C VAL A 199 16.99 -2.48 4.37
N LEU A 200 17.72 -2.11 3.31
CA LEU A 200 17.20 -1.61 2.06
C LEU A 200 17.25 -2.72 1.00
N LEU A 201 16.13 -2.98 0.35
CA LEU A 201 15.99 -4.00 -0.70
C LEU A 201 15.72 -3.28 -2.03
N GLU A 202 16.61 -3.42 -3.02
CA GLU A 202 16.45 -2.83 -4.35
C GLU A 202 15.57 -3.72 -5.23
N VAL A 203 14.27 -3.56 -5.13
CA VAL A 203 13.26 -4.44 -5.75
C VAL A 203 12.89 -4.05 -7.18
N GLY A 204 13.01 -2.75 -7.52
CA GLY A 204 12.56 -2.21 -8.81
C GLY A 204 13.24 -2.87 -10.00
N PRO A 205 14.57 -2.86 -10.10
CA PRO A 205 15.31 -3.43 -11.23
C PRO A 205 15.07 -4.94 -11.45
N LEU A 206 14.58 -5.61 -10.42
CA LEU A 206 14.35 -7.06 -10.42
C LEU A 206 12.91 -7.48 -10.73
N GLY A 207 12.00 -6.52 -10.97
CA GLY A 207 10.58 -6.80 -11.18
C GLY A 207 9.85 -7.28 -9.92
N LEU A 208 10.39 -6.99 -8.74
CA LEU A 208 9.82 -7.33 -7.43
C LEU A 208 9.08 -6.14 -6.78
N ALA A 209 8.62 -5.18 -7.57
CA ALA A 209 7.93 -3.98 -7.09
C ALA A 209 6.66 -4.27 -6.27
N PHE A 210 6.02 -5.42 -6.47
CA PHE A 210 4.89 -5.87 -5.65
C PHE A 210 5.31 -6.75 -4.47
N GLY A 211 6.61 -6.91 -4.22
CA GLY A 211 7.16 -7.76 -3.17
C GLY A 211 7.19 -9.24 -3.53
N HIS A 212 7.51 -10.06 -2.53
CA HIS A 212 7.62 -11.53 -2.62
C HIS A 212 7.22 -12.17 -1.29
N GLY A 213 6.86 -13.46 -1.33
CA GLY A 213 6.57 -14.27 -0.14
C GLY A 213 5.32 -13.82 0.62
N PRO A 214 5.27 -14.00 1.96
CA PRO A 214 4.07 -13.79 2.76
C PRO A 214 3.54 -12.36 2.76
N ARG A 215 4.35 -11.40 2.35
CA ARG A 215 4.01 -9.97 2.30
C ARG A 215 3.91 -9.42 0.87
N VAL A 216 3.74 -10.31 -0.12
CA VAL A 216 3.46 -9.88 -1.51
C VAL A 216 2.22 -9.00 -1.55
N CYS A 217 2.18 -8.01 -2.43
CA CYS A 217 1.03 -7.10 -2.53
C CYS A 217 -0.26 -7.87 -2.86
N PRO A 218 -1.29 -7.83 -1.99
CA PRO A 218 -2.55 -8.54 -2.23
C PRO A 218 -3.41 -7.86 -3.29
N GLY A 219 -3.18 -6.56 -3.53
CA GLY A 219 -3.92 -5.74 -4.48
C GLY A 219 -3.27 -5.60 -5.85
N ARG A 220 -2.27 -6.44 -6.21
CA ARG A 220 -1.55 -6.32 -7.48
C ARG A 220 -2.48 -6.28 -8.70
N SER A 221 -3.40 -7.22 -8.81
CA SER A 221 -4.34 -7.29 -9.94
C SER A 221 -5.26 -6.08 -9.99
N LEU A 222 -5.74 -5.62 -8.84
CA LEU A 222 -6.61 -4.45 -8.73
C LEU A 222 -5.87 -3.14 -9.05
N ALA A 223 -4.59 -3.02 -8.66
CA ALA A 223 -3.77 -1.87 -9.01
C ALA A 223 -3.55 -1.78 -10.53
N LEU A 224 -3.33 -2.91 -11.21
CA LEU A 224 -3.24 -2.97 -12.66
C LEU A 224 -4.57 -2.60 -13.32
N ALA A 225 -5.69 -3.15 -12.86
CA ALA A 225 -7.03 -2.82 -13.36
C ALA A 225 -7.36 -1.32 -13.20
N LEU A 226 -7.03 -0.72 -12.06
CA LEU A 226 -7.16 0.73 -11.83
C LEU A 226 -6.32 1.55 -12.83
N ALA A 227 -5.06 1.14 -13.03
CA ALA A 227 -4.17 1.85 -13.94
C ALA A 227 -4.63 1.76 -15.39
N GLU A 228 -5.01 0.58 -15.85
CA GLU A 228 -5.56 0.36 -17.19
C GLU A 228 -6.85 1.17 -17.42
N GLY A 229 -7.80 1.10 -16.48
CA GLY A 229 -9.06 1.85 -16.58
C GLY A 229 -8.83 3.36 -16.60
N ALA A 230 -7.90 3.88 -15.78
CA ALA A 230 -7.57 5.30 -15.79
C ALA A 230 -6.96 5.80 -17.11
N LEU A 231 -6.32 4.92 -17.87
CA LEU A 231 -5.79 5.23 -19.22
C LEU A 231 -6.86 5.18 -20.30
N GLU A 232 -7.90 4.39 -20.13
CA GLU A 232 -9.04 4.29 -21.07
C GLU A 232 -9.99 5.48 -20.99
N GLY A 233 -10.16 6.06 -19.82
CA GLY A 233 -11.12 7.14 -19.51
C GLY A 233 -10.68 8.55 -19.94
N ARG A 234 -10.05 8.70 -21.11
CA ARG A 234 -9.59 9.98 -21.68
C ARG A 234 -10.46 10.43 -22.85
#